data_8f5f20a871f04a32137d5f5ce14fc131
#
_entry.id   8f5f20a871f04a32137d5f5ce14fc131
#
_cell.length_a   1.000
_cell.length_b   1.000
_cell.length_c   1.000
_cell.angle_alpha   90.00
_cell.angle_beta   90.00
_cell.angle_gamma   90.00
#
_symmetry.space_group_name_H-M   'P 1'
#
loop_
_entity.id
_entity.type
_entity.pdbx_description
1 polymer ?
#
loop_
_entity_poly.entity_id
_entity_poly.type
_entity_poly.pdbx_seq_one_letter_code
_entity_poly.pdbx_strand_id
1 'polypeptide(L)'
;MDEREYTRCVEAMERKLYRTCAALLGSDADCADAVQEALIKAWRALPTLRQEQYFETWLTRIAINECRSMLRRKRNVQPLDPRMSAPPPDMELRRAISELDEKLKLPVVMHYVNGFDVEETARILRLPQGTVKSRLHRARAQLRKLLEEDDI
;
A
#
# COMPACT_ATOMS: atom_id res chain seq x y z
N MET A 1 20.10 7.17 -12.72
CA MET A 1 19.42 8.10 -11.79
C MET A 1 20.41 8.56 -10.73
N ASP A 2 20.63 9.85 -10.65
CA ASP A 2 21.49 10.42 -9.61
C ASP A 2 20.71 10.72 -8.32
N GLU A 3 21.39 11.22 -7.29
CA GLU A 3 20.77 11.51 -5.99
C GLU A 3 19.64 12.53 -6.08
N ARG A 4 19.80 13.57 -6.91
CA ARG A 4 18.79 14.61 -7.08
C ARG A 4 17.53 14.07 -7.76
N GLU A 5 17.69 13.28 -8.80
CA GLU A 5 16.60 12.62 -9.51
C GLU A 5 15.84 11.66 -8.60
N TYR A 6 16.61 10.89 -7.82
CA TYR A 6 16.03 9.97 -6.83
C TYR A 6 15.19 10.70 -5.80
N THR A 7 15.74 11.75 -5.20
CA THR A 7 15.04 12.56 -4.21
C THR A 7 13.75 13.15 -4.78
N ARG A 8 13.80 13.66 -6.01
CA ARG A 8 12.63 14.24 -6.68
C ARG A 8 11.56 13.19 -6.91
N CYS A 9 11.93 12.02 -7.38
CA CYS A 9 10.99 10.92 -7.62
C CYS A 9 10.38 10.40 -6.32
N VAL A 10 11.18 10.33 -5.26
CA VAL A 10 10.72 9.93 -3.93
C VAL A 10 9.71 10.93 -3.36
N GLU A 11 10.00 12.23 -3.47
CA GLU A 11 9.08 13.27 -3.01
C GLU A 11 7.74 13.21 -3.73
N ALA A 12 7.75 12.94 -5.03
CA ALA A 12 6.53 12.77 -5.82
C ALA A 12 5.70 11.56 -5.39
N MET A 13 6.34 10.54 -4.80
CA MET A 13 5.70 9.30 -4.39
C MET A 13 5.37 9.22 -2.90
N GLU A 14 5.74 10.20 -2.12
CA GLU A 14 5.63 10.16 -0.66
C GLU A 14 4.23 9.80 -0.18
N ARG A 15 3.20 10.43 -0.73
CA ARG A 15 1.80 10.15 -0.37
C ARG A 15 1.37 8.73 -0.75
N LYS A 16 1.75 8.28 -1.94
CA LYS A 16 1.43 6.93 -2.41
C LYS A 16 2.07 5.86 -1.54
N LEU A 17 3.32 6.07 -1.15
CA LEU A 17 4.04 5.16 -0.27
C LEU A 17 3.39 5.12 1.12
N TYR A 18 3.07 6.28 1.67
CA TYR A 18 2.43 6.35 2.98
C TYR A 18 1.06 5.65 2.98
N ARG A 19 0.23 5.91 1.97
CA ARG A 19 -1.08 5.26 1.84
C ARG A 19 -0.97 3.75 1.71
N THR A 20 0.04 3.28 0.98
CA THR A 20 0.31 1.85 0.83
C THR A 20 0.66 1.22 2.18
N CYS A 21 1.56 1.85 2.92
CA CYS A 21 1.97 1.36 4.23
C CYS A 21 0.81 1.43 5.24
N ALA A 22 0.03 2.52 5.21
CA ALA A 22 -1.13 2.68 6.09
C ALA A 22 -2.19 1.60 5.88
N ALA A 23 -2.37 1.14 4.63
CA ALA A 23 -3.30 0.05 4.33
C ALA A 23 -2.88 -1.29 4.96
N LEU A 24 -1.58 -1.50 5.14
CA LEU A 24 -1.04 -2.74 5.69
C LEU A 24 -0.70 -2.65 7.17
N LEU A 25 -0.32 -1.47 7.64
CA LEU A 25 0.12 -1.23 9.02
C LEU A 25 -0.88 -0.30 9.71
N GLY A 26 -1.26 -0.59 10.93
CA GLY A 26 -2.28 0.19 11.63
C GLY A 26 -1.77 1.41 12.39
N SER A 27 -0.48 1.70 12.37
CA SER A 27 0.16 2.73 13.20
C SER A 27 0.94 3.71 12.35
N ASP A 28 0.79 5.02 12.62
CA ASP A 28 1.54 6.07 11.93
C ASP A 28 3.06 5.92 12.13
N ALA A 29 3.48 5.53 13.33
CA ALA A 29 4.89 5.31 13.64
C ALA A 29 5.46 4.16 12.79
N ASP A 30 4.71 3.07 12.65
CA ASP A 30 5.12 1.94 11.83
C ASP A 30 5.15 2.29 10.35
N CYS A 31 4.19 3.08 9.88
CA CYS A 31 4.16 3.56 8.50
C CYS A 31 5.39 4.40 8.20
N ALA A 32 5.74 5.33 9.08
CA ALA A 32 6.92 6.18 8.91
C ALA A 32 8.20 5.34 8.86
N ASP A 33 8.33 4.37 9.76
CA ASP A 33 9.47 3.46 9.82
C ASP A 33 9.58 2.61 8.55
N ALA A 34 8.45 2.07 8.07
CA ALA A 34 8.41 1.25 6.87
C ALA A 34 8.78 2.06 5.62
N VAL A 35 8.26 3.27 5.49
CA VAL A 35 8.60 4.16 4.37
C VAL A 35 10.08 4.49 4.38
N GLN A 36 10.61 4.88 5.54
CA GLN A 36 12.02 5.23 5.67
C GLN A 36 12.92 4.05 5.31
N GLU A 37 12.62 2.87 5.84
CA GLU A 37 13.39 1.66 5.54
C GLU A 37 13.30 1.28 4.06
N ALA A 38 12.12 1.40 3.46
CA ALA A 38 11.92 1.15 2.04
C ALA A 38 12.78 2.09 1.19
N LEU A 39 12.84 3.37 1.55
CA LEU A 39 13.64 4.36 0.82
C LEU A 39 15.14 4.07 0.91
N ILE A 40 15.61 3.64 2.09
CA ILE A 40 17.01 3.24 2.27
C ILE A 40 17.34 2.01 1.40
N LYS A 41 16.47 1.01 1.42
CA LYS A 41 16.64 -0.20 0.61
C LYS A 41 16.59 0.11 -0.87
N ALA A 42 15.68 0.98 -1.29
CA ALA A 42 15.56 1.40 -2.68
C ALA A 42 16.82 2.13 -3.15
N TRP A 43 17.36 3.03 -2.34
CA TRP A 43 18.59 3.73 -2.69
C TRP A 43 19.75 2.75 -2.90
N ARG A 44 19.89 1.78 -2.01
CA ARG A 44 20.92 0.74 -2.12
C ARG A 44 20.73 -0.17 -3.34
N ALA A 45 19.49 -0.47 -3.67
CA ALA A 45 19.14 -1.35 -4.78
C ALA A 45 18.97 -0.61 -6.12
N LEU A 46 19.13 0.71 -6.13
CA LEU A 46 18.90 1.53 -7.33
C LEU A 46 19.72 1.06 -8.56
N PRO A 47 20.97 0.61 -8.43
CA PRO A 47 21.69 0.06 -9.59
C PRO A 47 21.04 -1.16 -10.23
N THR A 48 20.14 -1.86 -9.53
CA THR A 48 19.43 -3.02 -10.06
C THR A 48 18.20 -2.63 -10.90
N LEU A 49 17.78 -1.37 -10.81
CA LEU A 49 16.66 -0.87 -11.62
C LEU A 49 17.14 -0.66 -13.05
N ARG A 50 16.63 -1.48 -13.97
CA ARG A 50 17.07 -1.45 -15.37
C ARG A 50 16.40 -0.34 -16.18
N GLN A 51 15.15 0.01 -15.85
CA GLN A 51 14.37 0.99 -16.60
C GLN A 51 13.71 1.97 -15.63
N GLU A 52 14.12 3.23 -15.71
CA GLU A 52 13.65 4.29 -14.81
C GLU A 52 12.14 4.53 -14.92
N GLN A 53 11.53 4.21 -16.06
CA GLN A 53 10.08 4.33 -16.24
C GLN A 53 9.28 3.46 -15.28
N TYR A 54 9.88 2.40 -14.72
CA TYR A 54 9.24 1.51 -13.75
C TYR A 54 9.60 1.84 -12.30
N PHE A 55 10.23 2.99 -12.06
CA PHE A 55 10.66 3.40 -10.73
C PHE A 55 9.52 3.39 -9.71
N GLU A 56 8.37 3.95 -10.07
CA GLU A 56 7.22 4.03 -9.16
C GLU A 56 6.71 2.65 -8.74
N THR A 57 6.52 1.74 -9.70
CA THR A 57 6.06 0.38 -9.42
C THR A 57 7.10 -0.41 -8.62
N TRP A 58 8.36 -0.23 -8.95
CA TRP A 58 9.48 -0.87 -8.27
C TRP A 58 9.60 -0.42 -6.82
N LEU A 59 9.55 0.89 -6.57
CA LEU A 59 9.61 1.45 -5.22
C LEU A 59 8.41 1.04 -4.37
N THR A 60 7.21 1.09 -4.94
CA THR A 60 5.98 0.67 -4.26
C THR A 60 6.08 -0.79 -3.80
N ARG A 61 6.66 -1.64 -4.62
CA ARG A 61 6.88 -3.05 -4.29
C ARG A 61 7.85 -3.22 -3.14
N ILE A 62 8.94 -2.44 -3.13
CA ILE A 62 9.90 -2.46 -2.02
C ILE A 62 9.18 -2.06 -0.73
N ALA A 63 8.31 -1.05 -0.77
CA ALA A 63 7.54 -0.61 0.38
C ALA A 63 6.58 -1.71 0.88
N ILE A 64 5.87 -2.38 -0.02
CA ILE A 64 4.97 -3.49 0.35
C ILE A 64 5.76 -4.62 1.02
N ASN A 65 6.90 -4.99 0.44
CA ASN A 65 7.75 -6.03 1.00
C ASN A 65 8.26 -5.65 2.39
N GLU A 66 8.58 -4.37 2.60
CA GLU A 66 9.01 -3.88 3.92
C GLU A 66 7.86 -3.95 4.93
N CYS A 67 6.65 -3.57 4.55
CA CYS A 67 5.48 -3.69 5.40
C CYS A 67 5.21 -5.15 5.78
N ARG A 68 5.29 -6.05 4.82
CA ARG A 68 5.10 -7.50 5.07
C ARG A 68 6.17 -8.05 6.02
N SER A 69 7.42 -7.62 5.84
CA SER A 69 8.52 -8.00 6.72
C SER A 69 8.27 -7.52 8.15
N MET A 70 7.83 -6.28 8.30
CA MET A 70 7.50 -5.69 9.59
C MET A 70 6.34 -6.44 10.27
N LEU A 71 5.30 -6.79 9.53
CA LEU A 71 4.17 -7.56 10.04
C LEU A 71 4.60 -8.95 10.53
N ARG A 72 5.49 -9.61 9.80
CA ARG A 72 6.03 -10.91 10.23
C ARG A 72 6.78 -10.81 11.55
N ARG A 73 7.58 -9.75 11.74
CA ARG A 73 8.30 -9.51 12.99
C ARG A 73 7.35 -9.23 14.15
N LYS A 74 6.23 -8.55 13.88
CA LYS A 74 5.24 -8.15 14.89
C LYS A 74 4.24 -9.24 15.26
N ARG A 75 4.17 -10.34 14.53
CA ARG A 75 3.30 -11.47 14.88
C ARG A 75 3.58 -12.06 16.26
N ASN A 76 4.77 -11.81 16.81
CA ASN A 76 5.18 -12.22 18.13
C ASN A 76 4.89 -11.19 19.22
N VAL A 77 4.32 -10.05 18.86
CA VAL A 77 3.96 -8.96 19.78
C VAL A 77 2.45 -8.79 19.73
N GLN A 78 1.82 -8.54 20.89
CA GLN A 78 0.38 -8.32 20.95
C GLN A 78 0.00 -7.15 20.03
N PRO A 79 -1.05 -7.31 19.19
CA PRO A 79 -1.49 -6.22 18.32
C PRO A 79 -1.90 -5.02 19.18
N LEU A 80 -1.44 -3.83 18.80
CA LEU A 80 -1.90 -2.58 19.38
C LEU A 80 -3.42 -2.51 19.20
N ASP A 81 -4.12 -2.05 20.25
CA ASP A 81 -5.56 -1.89 20.20
C ASP A 81 -5.93 -0.95 19.05
N PRO A 82 -6.71 -1.44 18.05
CA PRO A 82 -7.12 -0.60 16.91
C PRO A 82 -7.96 0.61 17.33
N ARG A 83 -8.34 0.72 18.61
CA ARG A 83 -9.06 1.86 19.14
C ARG A 83 -8.17 3.07 19.44
N MET A 84 -6.85 2.91 19.43
CA MET A 84 -5.91 3.97 19.78
C MET A 84 -5.63 4.96 18.64
N SER A 85 -6.00 4.64 17.44
CA SER A 85 -5.97 5.58 16.31
C SER A 85 -7.40 5.88 15.90
N ALA A 86 -7.97 6.93 16.48
CA ALA A 86 -9.27 7.43 16.02
C ALA A 86 -9.09 7.95 14.59
N PRO A 87 -9.75 7.36 13.61
CA PRO A 87 -9.61 7.81 12.24
C PRO A 87 -10.24 9.19 12.05
N PRO A 88 -9.67 10.06 11.19
CA PRO A 88 -10.29 11.34 10.84
C PRO A 88 -11.70 11.15 10.23
N PRO A 89 -12.57 12.20 10.26
CA PRO A 89 -13.99 12.07 9.92
C PRO A 89 -14.36 11.58 8.51
N ASP A 90 -13.45 11.56 7.56
CA ASP A 90 -13.69 11.11 6.17
C ASP A 90 -13.48 9.61 5.97
N MET A 91 -13.87 8.74 6.95
CA MET A 91 -13.26 7.44 7.01
C MET A 91 -14.15 6.23 6.99
N GLU A 92 -15.41 6.39 6.61
CA GLU A 92 -16.26 5.21 6.36
C GLU A 92 -15.64 4.34 5.28
N LEU A 93 -15.17 4.96 4.18
CA LEU A 93 -14.53 4.24 3.10
C LEU A 93 -13.19 3.63 3.53
N ARG A 94 -12.37 4.37 4.25
CA ARG A 94 -11.09 3.85 4.75
C ARG A 94 -11.29 2.71 5.74
N ARG A 95 -12.28 2.83 6.60
CA ARG A 95 -12.66 1.76 7.54
C ARG A 95 -13.09 0.52 6.76
N ALA A 96 -13.95 0.69 5.77
CA ALA A 96 -14.40 -0.42 4.92
C ALA A 96 -13.22 -1.07 4.20
N ILE A 97 -12.30 -0.28 3.64
CA ILE A 97 -11.08 -0.79 3.00
C ILE A 97 -10.23 -1.55 4.01
N SER A 98 -10.08 -1.05 5.24
CA SER A 98 -9.28 -1.70 6.27
C SER A 98 -9.84 -3.07 6.70
N GLU A 99 -11.14 -3.29 6.53
CA GLU A 99 -11.80 -4.55 6.84
C GLU A 99 -11.67 -5.60 5.73
N LEU A 100 -11.21 -5.21 4.54
CA LEU A 100 -10.95 -6.15 3.45
C LEU A 100 -9.75 -7.04 3.76
N ASP A 101 -9.79 -8.28 3.27
CA ASP A 101 -8.60 -9.13 3.25
C ASP A 101 -7.47 -8.47 2.48
N GLU A 102 -6.21 -8.73 2.86
CA GLU A 102 -5.04 -8.17 2.18
C GLU A 102 -5.09 -8.40 0.67
N LYS A 103 -5.57 -9.56 0.23
CA LYS A 103 -5.69 -9.91 -1.19
C LYS A 103 -6.59 -8.95 -1.97
N LEU A 104 -7.61 -8.41 -1.32
CA LEU A 104 -8.54 -7.45 -1.93
C LEU A 104 -8.12 -6.01 -1.64
N LYS A 105 -7.55 -5.77 -0.46
CA LYS A 105 -7.13 -4.45 0.01
C LYS A 105 -6.06 -3.85 -0.89
N LEU A 106 -4.99 -4.61 -1.16
CA LEU A 106 -3.87 -4.11 -1.96
C LEU A 106 -4.26 -3.69 -3.38
N PRO A 107 -5.02 -4.48 -4.15
CA PRO A 107 -5.50 -4.01 -5.45
C PRO A 107 -6.32 -2.72 -5.38
N VAL A 108 -7.19 -2.59 -4.37
CA VAL A 108 -8.00 -1.38 -4.17
C VAL A 108 -7.11 -0.18 -3.90
N VAL A 109 -6.16 -0.30 -2.99
CA VAL A 109 -5.26 0.82 -2.64
C VAL A 109 -4.40 1.20 -3.84
N MET A 110 -3.85 0.23 -4.56
CA MET A 110 -3.02 0.51 -5.73
C MET A 110 -3.81 1.20 -6.83
N HIS A 111 -4.96 0.67 -7.18
CA HIS A 111 -5.73 1.16 -8.33
C HIS A 111 -6.59 2.38 -8.02
N TYR A 112 -7.42 2.32 -6.97
CA TYR A 112 -8.37 3.41 -6.67
C TYR A 112 -7.77 4.53 -5.84
N VAL A 113 -6.90 4.23 -4.91
CA VAL A 113 -6.33 5.25 -4.01
C VAL A 113 -5.09 5.87 -4.61
N ASN A 114 -4.17 5.07 -5.12
CA ASN A 114 -2.90 5.55 -5.67
C ASN A 114 -2.93 5.85 -7.17
N GLY A 115 -3.97 5.43 -7.88
CA GLY A 115 -4.12 5.74 -9.29
C GLY A 115 -3.31 4.89 -10.26
N PHE A 116 -2.73 3.78 -9.83
CA PHE A 116 -2.07 2.84 -10.73
C PHE A 116 -3.11 2.13 -11.60
N ASP A 117 -2.82 1.95 -12.88
CA ASP A 117 -3.70 1.18 -13.74
C ASP A 117 -3.61 -0.33 -13.42
N VAL A 118 -4.45 -1.14 -14.07
CA VAL A 118 -4.50 -2.58 -13.82
C VAL A 118 -3.17 -3.24 -14.15
N GLU A 119 -2.52 -2.82 -15.23
CA GLU A 119 -1.22 -3.36 -15.64
C GLU A 119 -0.13 -3.07 -14.60
N GLU A 120 -0.04 -1.81 -14.14
CA GLU A 120 0.90 -1.40 -13.12
C GLU A 120 0.63 -2.11 -11.79
N THR A 121 -0.64 -2.21 -11.40
CA THR A 121 -1.06 -2.92 -10.19
C THR A 121 -0.64 -4.39 -10.25
N ALA A 122 -0.86 -5.03 -11.39
CA ALA A 122 -0.46 -6.41 -11.62
C ALA A 122 1.06 -6.60 -11.47
N ARG A 123 1.85 -5.67 -11.98
CA ARG A 123 3.31 -5.69 -11.83
C ARG A 123 3.74 -5.51 -10.38
N ILE A 124 3.15 -4.55 -9.68
CA ILE A 124 3.46 -4.29 -8.26
C ILE A 124 3.18 -5.54 -7.41
N LEU A 125 2.03 -6.15 -7.62
CA LEU A 125 1.57 -7.28 -6.80
C LEU A 125 2.03 -8.63 -7.32
N ARG A 126 2.68 -8.68 -8.49
CA ARG A 126 3.11 -9.91 -9.18
C ARG A 126 1.96 -10.87 -9.43
N LEU A 127 0.88 -10.32 -9.97
CA LEU A 127 -0.33 -11.07 -10.30
C LEU A 127 -0.66 -10.91 -11.78
N PRO A 128 -1.34 -11.89 -12.39
CA PRO A 128 -1.92 -11.69 -13.71
C PRO A 128 -2.96 -10.57 -13.69
N GLN A 129 -3.09 -9.83 -14.78
CA GLN A 129 -4.07 -8.73 -14.87
C GLN A 129 -5.51 -9.22 -14.64
N GLY A 130 -5.85 -10.41 -15.13
CA GLY A 130 -7.16 -11.01 -14.90
C GLY A 130 -7.45 -11.24 -13.42
N THR A 131 -6.43 -11.62 -12.65
CA THR A 131 -6.56 -11.79 -11.20
C THR A 131 -6.79 -10.44 -10.50
N VAL A 132 -6.09 -9.38 -10.93
CA VAL A 132 -6.30 -8.03 -10.40
C VAL A 132 -7.73 -7.58 -10.67
N LYS A 133 -8.22 -7.72 -11.90
CA LYS A 133 -9.59 -7.36 -12.26
C LYS A 133 -10.63 -8.11 -11.44
N SER A 134 -10.44 -9.41 -11.25
CA SER A 134 -11.30 -10.27 -10.46
C SER A 134 -11.34 -9.84 -9.00
N ARG A 135 -10.17 -9.54 -8.42
CA ARG A 135 -10.07 -9.07 -7.04
C ARG A 135 -10.69 -7.69 -6.85
N LEU A 136 -10.50 -6.77 -7.80
CA LEU A 136 -11.15 -5.46 -7.76
C LEU A 136 -12.67 -5.60 -7.81
N HIS A 137 -13.18 -6.51 -8.63
CA HIS A 137 -14.63 -6.78 -8.71
C HIS A 137 -15.18 -7.29 -7.38
N ARG A 138 -14.53 -8.26 -6.75
CA ARG A 138 -14.91 -8.76 -5.43
C ARG A 138 -14.81 -7.67 -4.36
N ALA A 139 -13.76 -6.87 -4.40
CA ALA A 139 -13.56 -5.79 -3.45
C ALA A 139 -14.68 -4.77 -3.53
N ARG A 140 -15.09 -4.38 -4.75
CA ARG A 140 -16.21 -3.46 -4.94
C ARG A 140 -17.51 -4.01 -4.34
N ALA A 141 -17.78 -5.30 -4.53
CA ALA A 141 -18.97 -5.94 -3.98
C ALA A 141 -18.94 -5.95 -2.45
N GLN A 142 -17.80 -6.27 -1.84
CA GLN A 142 -17.65 -6.26 -0.38
C GLN A 142 -17.71 -4.85 0.20
N LEU A 143 -17.10 -3.86 -0.45
CA LEU A 143 -17.14 -2.46 -0.02
C LEU A 143 -18.56 -1.92 -0.04
N ARG A 144 -19.31 -2.24 -1.10
CA ARG A 144 -20.73 -1.85 -1.20
C ARG A 144 -21.53 -2.42 -0.04
N LYS A 145 -21.32 -3.69 0.28
CA LYS A 145 -22.01 -4.36 1.38
C LYS A 145 -21.64 -3.74 2.74
N LEU A 146 -20.35 -3.47 2.99
CA LEU A 146 -19.88 -2.87 4.23
C LEU A 146 -20.44 -1.45 4.42
N LEU A 147 -20.48 -0.65 3.34
CA LEU A 147 -21.00 0.71 3.38
C LEU A 147 -22.54 0.74 3.59
N GLU A 148 -23.27 -0.22 3.04
CA GLU A 148 -24.71 -0.34 3.25
C GLU A 148 -25.05 -0.75 4.69
N GLU A 149 -24.24 -1.60 5.32
CA GLU A 149 -24.41 -2.02 6.72
C GLU A 149 -24.20 -0.85 7.70
N ASP A 150 -23.35 0.13 7.35
CA ASP A 150 -23.10 1.30 8.18
C ASP A 150 -24.22 2.36 8.10
N ASP A 151 -25.09 2.28 7.09
CA ASP A 151 -26.20 3.24 6.86
C ASP A 151 -27.48 2.88 7.63
N ILE A 152 -27.45 1.83 8.46
CA ILE A 152 -28.62 1.42 9.26
C ILE A 152 -28.52 2.01 10.68
#